data_49e2c76298fe89458be63525af045e6d
#
_entry.id   49e2c76298fe89458be63525af045e6d
#
_cell.length_a   1.000
_cell.length_b   1.000
_cell.length_c   1.000
_cell.angle_alpha   90.00
_cell.angle_beta   90.00
_cell.angle_gamma   90.00
#
_symmetry.space_group_name_H-M   'P 1'
#
loop_
_entity.id
_entity.type
_entity.pdbx_description
1 polymer ?
#
loop_
_entity_poly.entity_id
_entity_poly.type
_entity_poly.pdbx_seq_one_letter_code
_entity_poly.pdbx_strand_id
1 'polypeptide(L)'
;MGLDIRISRAKPIYCPHCGELVTYRAIDTVDGGGSSWYEFLESIGYYKPYVKGQPYSQPMYGKDMVLNDEQIDELIKFVNQPDFGSSLQMEQVLWLIESALSDKDKIIINADW
;
A
#
# COMPACT_ATOMS: atom_id res chain seq x y z
N MET A 1 16.40 -12.30 -2.48
CA MET A 1 15.72 -11.42 -1.54
C MET A 1 14.26 -11.31 -1.95
N GLY A 2 13.36 -11.31 -1.00
CA GLY A 2 11.95 -11.24 -1.25
C GLY A 2 11.40 -9.82 -1.23
N LEU A 3 10.20 -9.66 -1.72
CA LEU A 3 9.45 -8.42 -1.65
C LEU A 3 8.90 -8.24 -0.24
N ASP A 4 9.19 -7.11 0.37
CA ASP A 4 8.62 -6.70 1.65
C ASP A 4 7.64 -5.54 1.43
N ILE A 5 6.44 -5.68 1.97
CA ILE A 5 5.38 -4.68 1.86
C ILE A 5 4.90 -4.32 3.25
N ARG A 6 4.72 -3.03 3.49
CA ARG A 6 4.10 -2.51 4.69
C ARG A 6 2.87 -1.73 4.28
N ILE A 7 1.73 -2.10 4.84
CA ILE A 7 0.46 -1.43 4.60
C ILE A 7 0.04 -0.81 5.93
N SER A 8 -0.11 0.51 5.95
CA SER A 8 -0.38 1.25 7.18
C SER A 8 -1.67 2.06 7.04
N ARG A 9 -2.43 2.14 8.12
CA ARG A 9 -3.39 3.22 8.24
C ARG A 9 -2.71 4.40 8.91
N ALA A 10 -2.96 5.60 8.44
CA ALA A 10 -2.25 6.77 8.88
C ALA A 10 -3.16 7.99 8.99
N LYS A 11 -2.90 8.81 10.00
CA LYS A 11 -3.59 10.10 10.19
C LYS A 11 -2.76 11.21 9.57
N PRO A 12 -3.40 12.11 8.81
CA PRO A 12 -2.70 13.30 8.33
C PRO A 12 -2.35 14.24 9.49
N ILE A 13 -1.16 14.81 9.42
CA ILE A 13 -0.70 15.82 10.38
C ILE A 13 -0.59 17.15 9.65
N TYR A 14 -1.32 18.14 10.12
CA TYR A 14 -1.38 19.46 9.52
C TYR A 14 -0.57 20.46 10.32
N CYS A 15 -0.01 21.45 9.63
CA CYS A 15 0.65 22.56 10.26
C CYS A 15 -0.35 23.37 11.10
N PRO A 16 -0.11 23.62 12.40
CA PRO A 16 -1.04 24.39 13.24
C PRO A 16 -1.14 25.86 12.85
N HIS A 17 -0.20 26.36 12.06
CA HIS A 17 -0.16 27.78 11.68
C HIS A 17 -0.80 28.04 10.31
N CYS A 18 -0.56 27.20 9.32
CA CYS A 18 -1.05 27.41 7.95
C CYS A 18 -2.10 26.40 7.50
N GLY A 19 -2.30 25.31 8.26
CA GLY A 19 -3.28 24.28 7.93
C GLY A 19 -2.85 23.34 6.80
N GLU A 20 -1.64 23.47 6.28
CA GLU A 20 -1.14 22.60 5.22
C GLU A 20 -0.72 21.23 5.75
N LEU A 21 -0.87 20.21 4.91
CA LEU A 21 -0.42 18.87 5.24
C LEU A 21 1.09 18.81 5.34
N VAL A 22 1.59 18.39 6.51
CA VAL A 22 3.03 18.24 6.75
C VAL A 22 3.48 16.82 6.48
N THR A 23 2.78 15.83 7.04
CA THR A 23 3.14 14.42 6.93
C THR A 23 1.95 13.55 7.35
N TYR A 24 2.16 12.23 7.31
CA TYR A 24 1.23 11.24 7.83
C TYR A 24 1.87 10.48 8.98
N ARG A 25 1.08 10.17 10.00
CA ARG A 25 1.51 9.35 11.13
C ARG A 25 0.85 7.99 11.04
N ALA A 26 1.66 6.94 10.89
CA ALA A 26 1.17 5.57 10.89
C ALA A 26 0.67 5.19 12.29
N ILE A 27 -0.51 4.57 12.34
CA ILE A 27 -1.14 4.13 13.58
C ILE A 27 -1.03 2.61 13.69
N ASP A 28 -1.41 1.89 12.64
CA ASP A 28 -1.33 0.46 12.55
C ASP A 28 -0.65 0.06 11.25
N THR A 29 0.14 -1.00 11.29
CA THR A 29 0.87 -1.51 10.12
C THR A 29 0.68 -3.01 10.02
N VAL A 30 0.42 -3.48 8.80
CA VAL A 30 0.36 -4.89 8.45
C VAL A 30 1.48 -5.17 7.46
N ASP A 31 2.28 -6.19 7.75
CA ASP A 31 3.35 -6.63 6.87
C ASP A 31 2.85 -7.70 5.92
N GLY A 32 3.27 -7.61 4.68
CA GLY A 32 3.01 -8.61 3.66
C GLY A 32 4.28 -8.88 2.85
N GLY A 33 4.17 -9.79 1.91
CA GLY A 33 5.29 -10.08 1.04
C GLY A 33 5.03 -11.28 0.17
N GLY A 34 5.97 -11.53 -0.72
CA GLY A 34 5.89 -12.63 -1.68
C GLY A 34 5.68 -12.14 -3.11
N SER A 35 6.04 -13.01 -4.05
CA SER A 35 6.04 -12.65 -5.48
C SER A 35 4.67 -12.26 -6.05
N SER A 36 3.58 -12.76 -5.47
CA SER A 36 2.23 -12.41 -5.93
C SER A 36 1.90 -10.92 -5.73
N TRP A 37 2.53 -10.26 -4.78
CA TRP A 37 2.29 -8.85 -4.51
C TRP A 37 2.79 -7.91 -5.61
N TYR A 38 3.73 -8.35 -6.46
CA TYR A 38 4.18 -7.56 -7.61
C TYR A 38 3.03 -7.21 -8.55
N GLU A 39 2.11 -8.13 -8.76
CA GLU A 39 0.95 -7.93 -9.61
C GLU A 39 0.06 -6.79 -9.09
N PHE A 40 -0.18 -6.76 -7.79
CA PHE A 40 -0.91 -5.68 -7.16
C PHE A 40 -0.15 -4.34 -7.26
N LEU A 41 1.14 -4.34 -6.95
CA LEU A 41 1.96 -3.12 -7.01
C LEU A 41 2.01 -2.55 -8.42
N GLU A 42 2.04 -3.40 -9.44
CA GLU A 42 1.96 -2.99 -10.84
C GLU A 42 0.61 -2.34 -11.14
N SER A 43 -0.49 -2.92 -10.65
CA SER A 43 -1.84 -2.43 -10.92
C SER A 43 -2.10 -1.03 -10.36
N ILE A 44 -1.44 -0.67 -9.25
CA ILE A 44 -1.57 0.65 -8.63
C ILE A 44 -0.49 1.65 -9.07
N GLY A 45 0.41 1.24 -9.96
CA GLY A 45 1.48 2.11 -10.46
C GLY A 45 2.68 2.25 -9.54
N TYR A 46 2.78 1.43 -8.50
CA TYR A 46 3.92 1.46 -7.56
C TYR A 46 5.14 0.75 -8.16
N TYR A 47 4.94 -0.41 -8.77
CA TYR A 47 5.98 -1.19 -9.42
C TYR A 47 5.86 -1.07 -10.94
N LYS A 48 6.97 -0.82 -11.61
CA LYS A 48 7.03 -0.73 -13.08
C LYS A 48 7.83 -1.92 -13.61
N PRO A 49 7.21 -2.83 -14.36
CA PRO A 49 7.94 -3.97 -14.93
C PRO A 49 8.98 -3.48 -15.95
N TYR A 50 10.06 -4.25 -16.06
CA TYR A 50 11.10 -3.95 -17.05
C TYR A 50 10.55 -4.09 -18.47
N VAL A 51 10.80 -3.07 -19.29
CA VAL A 51 10.47 -3.08 -20.72
C VAL A 51 11.76 -3.02 -21.50
N LYS A 52 11.96 -3.99 -22.40
CA LYS A 52 13.17 -4.06 -23.24
C LYS A 52 13.31 -2.78 -24.07
N GLY A 53 14.50 -2.21 -24.04
CA GLY A 53 14.80 -0.98 -24.79
C GLY A 53 14.51 0.30 -24.03
N GLN A 54 14.00 0.21 -22.80
CA GLN A 54 13.77 1.35 -21.92
C GLN A 54 14.68 1.30 -20.68
N PRO A 55 15.07 2.44 -20.12
CA PRO A 55 15.82 2.44 -18.86
C PRO A 55 15.00 1.81 -17.73
N TYR A 56 15.64 0.96 -16.94
CA TYR A 56 15.02 0.43 -15.73
C TYR A 56 14.92 1.55 -14.71
N SER A 57 13.71 1.79 -14.22
CA SER A 57 13.46 2.82 -13.21
C SER A 57 12.33 2.41 -12.28
N GLN A 58 12.54 2.56 -10.98
CA GLN A 58 11.55 2.28 -9.94
C GLN A 58 11.41 3.49 -9.02
N PRO A 59 10.72 4.56 -9.48
CA PRO A 59 10.68 5.83 -8.73
C PRO A 59 10.00 5.70 -7.36
N MET A 60 9.13 4.70 -7.17
CA MET A 60 8.44 4.50 -5.90
C MET A 60 9.14 3.53 -4.95
N TYR A 61 10.24 2.91 -5.36
CA TYR A 61 10.97 1.93 -4.53
C TYR A 61 11.27 2.51 -3.14
N GLY A 62 10.79 1.83 -2.10
CA GLY A 62 11.01 2.23 -0.71
C GLY A 62 10.28 3.49 -0.26
N LYS A 63 9.43 4.06 -1.09
CA LYS A 63 8.69 5.29 -0.77
C LYS A 63 7.26 5.00 -0.38
N ASP A 64 6.66 5.94 0.36
CA ASP A 64 5.25 5.85 0.74
C ASP A 64 4.36 6.28 -0.43
N MET A 65 3.29 5.51 -0.66
CA MET A 65 2.22 5.88 -1.57
C MET A 65 0.90 5.89 -0.81
N VAL A 66 0.22 7.03 -0.82
CA VAL A 66 -1.13 7.14 -0.26
C VAL A 66 -2.12 6.60 -1.29
N LEU A 67 -2.89 5.59 -0.92
CA LEU A 67 -3.85 4.96 -1.82
C LEU A 67 -5.11 5.82 -1.96
N ASN A 68 -5.59 5.98 -3.19
CA ASN A 68 -6.90 6.56 -3.46
C ASN A 68 -7.99 5.47 -3.38
N ASP A 69 -9.25 5.86 -3.54
CA ASP A 69 -10.37 4.92 -3.41
C ASP A 69 -10.30 3.77 -4.41
N GLU A 70 -9.89 4.04 -5.65
CA GLU A 70 -9.74 3.01 -6.68
C GLU A 70 -8.63 2.00 -6.31
N GLN A 71 -7.52 2.49 -5.79
CA GLN A 71 -6.39 1.65 -5.37
C GLN A 71 -6.76 0.81 -4.13
N ILE A 72 -7.54 1.35 -3.22
CA ILE A 72 -8.07 0.61 -2.08
C ILE A 72 -8.99 -0.52 -2.55
N ASP A 73 -9.86 -0.26 -3.53
CA ASP A 73 -10.71 -1.30 -4.12
C ASP A 73 -9.88 -2.40 -4.78
N GLU A 74 -8.81 -2.04 -5.47
CA GLU A 74 -7.88 -3.02 -6.05
C GLU A 74 -7.21 -3.87 -4.98
N LEU A 75 -6.83 -3.27 -3.85
CA LEU A 75 -6.25 -4.01 -2.73
C LEU A 75 -7.25 -5.01 -2.15
N ILE A 76 -8.50 -4.60 -1.97
CA ILE A 76 -9.57 -5.48 -1.48
C ILE A 76 -9.76 -6.67 -2.44
N LYS A 77 -9.83 -6.42 -3.73
CA LYS A 77 -9.96 -7.47 -4.74
C LYS A 77 -8.78 -8.43 -4.72
N PHE A 78 -7.57 -7.88 -4.59
CA PHE A 78 -6.35 -8.68 -4.61
C PHE A 78 -6.31 -9.68 -3.44
N VAL A 79 -6.57 -9.21 -2.21
CA VAL A 79 -6.51 -10.09 -1.03
C VAL A 79 -7.67 -11.07 -0.95
N ASN A 80 -8.77 -10.82 -1.65
CA ASN A 80 -9.93 -11.72 -1.72
C ASN A 80 -9.82 -12.77 -2.82
N GLN A 81 -8.76 -12.78 -3.62
CA GLN A 81 -8.57 -13.80 -4.65
C GLN A 81 -8.38 -15.17 -4.02
N PRO A 82 -8.97 -16.24 -4.62
CA PRO A 82 -8.85 -17.60 -4.07
C PRO A 82 -7.41 -18.09 -3.94
N ASP A 83 -6.51 -17.59 -4.77
CA ASP A 83 -5.10 -17.97 -4.82
C ASP A 83 -4.17 -17.00 -4.08
N PHE A 84 -4.73 -16.09 -3.26
CA PHE A 84 -3.92 -15.16 -2.47
C PHE A 84 -2.96 -15.89 -1.53
N GLY A 85 -3.37 -17.04 -0.99
CA GLY A 85 -2.49 -17.96 -0.29
C GLY A 85 -2.40 -17.78 1.23
N SER A 86 -2.89 -16.69 1.80
CA SER A 86 -2.85 -16.46 3.24
C SER A 86 -4.14 -15.82 3.75
N SER A 87 -4.96 -16.62 4.41
CA SER A 87 -6.19 -16.11 5.04
C SER A 87 -5.89 -15.14 6.18
N LEU A 88 -4.79 -15.34 6.90
CA LEU A 88 -4.40 -14.43 7.99
C LEU A 88 -4.02 -13.05 7.46
N GLN A 89 -3.21 -12.98 6.40
CA GLN A 89 -2.87 -11.71 5.77
C GLN A 89 -4.12 -11.02 5.20
N MET A 90 -4.99 -11.77 4.56
CA MET A 90 -6.25 -11.24 4.04
C MET A 90 -7.07 -10.59 5.15
N GLU A 91 -7.26 -11.28 6.26
CA GLU A 91 -8.02 -10.76 7.40
C GLU A 91 -7.39 -9.51 7.99
N GLN A 92 -6.07 -9.50 8.15
CA GLN A 92 -5.33 -8.35 8.68
C GLN A 92 -5.46 -7.12 7.78
N VAL A 93 -5.32 -7.30 6.48
CA VAL A 93 -5.44 -6.21 5.50
C VAL A 93 -6.86 -5.67 5.46
N LEU A 94 -7.87 -6.54 5.43
CA LEU A 94 -9.27 -6.12 5.42
C LEU A 94 -9.65 -5.38 6.71
N TRP A 95 -9.18 -5.86 7.86
CA TRP A 95 -9.38 -5.18 9.13
C TRP A 95 -8.76 -3.77 9.12
N LEU A 96 -7.54 -3.66 8.59
CA LEU A 96 -6.85 -2.37 8.51
C LEU A 96 -7.62 -1.38 7.64
N ILE A 97 -8.10 -1.83 6.48
CA ILE A 97 -8.88 -1.00 5.55
C ILE A 97 -10.19 -0.55 6.21
N GLU A 98 -10.91 -1.47 6.82
CA GLU A 98 -12.17 -1.17 7.52
C GLU A 98 -11.96 -0.14 8.63
N SER A 99 -10.92 -0.32 9.44
CA SER A 99 -10.58 0.60 10.52
C SER A 99 -10.23 1.99 9.99
N ALA A 100 -9.46 2.04 8.91
CA ALA A 100 -9.07 3.31 8.28
C ALA A 100 -10.27 4.05 7.73
N LEU A 101 -11.16 3.37 7.02
CA LEU A 101 -12.36 3.98 6.44
C LEU A 101 -13.32 4.47 7.52
N SER A 102 -13.48 3.70 8.60
CA SER A 102 -14.34 4.07 9.74
C SER A 102 -13.86 5.35 10.42
N ASP A 103 -12.55 5.50 10.59
CA ASP A 103 -11.95 6.65 11.28
C ASP A 103 -11.52 7.77 10.29
N LYS A 104 -11.80 7.61 9.00
CA LYS A 104 -11.40 8.54 7.94
C LYS A 104 -9.90 8.75 7.85
N ASP A 105 -9.14 7.70 8.17
CA ASP A 105 -7.70 7.68 8.01
C ASP A 105 -7.31 7.38 6.56
N LYS A 106 -6.05 7.59 6.23
CA LYS A 106 -5.48 7.22 4.94
C LYS A 106 -4.83 5.86 5.01
N ILE A 107 -4.72 5.20 3.86
CA ILE A 107 -3.99 3.95 3.72
C ILE A 107 -2.74 4.24 2.90
N ILE A 108 -1.59 3.87 3.47
CA ILE A 108 -0.28 4.11 2.87
C ILE A 108 0.38 2.76 2.64
N ILE A 109 0.97 2.59 1.47
CA ILE A 109 1.77 1.41 1.15
C ILE A 109 3.22 1.81 0.95
N ASN A 110 4.13 0.98 1.44
CA ASN A 110 5.56 1.13 1.26
C ASN A 110 6.13 -0.26 0.98
N ALA A 111 6.90 -0.37 -0.07
CA ALA A 111 7.46 -1.66 -0.48
C ALA A 111 8.91 -1.51 -0.93
N ASP A 112 9.68 -2.55 -0.64
CA ASP A 112 11.03 -2.71 -1.18
C ASP A 112 11.24 -4.17 -1.60
N TRP A 113 12.19 -4.38 -2.50
CA TRP A 113 12.46 -5.71 -3.06
C TRP A 113 13.93 -5.89 -3.42
#